data_a0e7ed787f77a537b476e76954a40c0f
#
_entry.id   a0e7ed787f77a537b476e76954a40c0f
#
_cell.length_a   1.000
_cell.length_b   1.000
_cell.length_c   1.000
_cell.angle_alpha   90.00
_cell.angle_beta   90.00
_cell.angle_gamma   90.00
#
_symmetry.space_group_name_H-M   'P 1'
#
loop_
_entity.id
_entity.type
_entity.pdbx_description
1 polymer ?
#
loop_
_entity_poly.entity_id
_entity_poly.type
_entity_poly.pdbx_seq_one_letter_code
_entity_poly.pdbx_strand_id
1 'polypeptide(L)'
;MSPSLSLNIVLVEDHDLLRTVTESVLKGAGHKVLALGCAEEVDEALSGMNPDLYILDLNLPGEDGISLARRIRRSHPRVGIIMTTVRSEVADRLDGYESGADIYLPKPTDPNELLAAAEALGRRLGPELSHDTPMGNSVLLLSTQIMRLVGVRQQVLLTFSEVQLLSALARAAGGMLERTQIASILELDMDEKSTASLEMRVARLRRKLTQASGHETPVRAIRGVGYKLCIPITVI
;
A
#
# COMPACT_ATOMS: atom_id res chain seq x y z
N MET A 1 4.87 19.77 -15.94
CA MET A 1 4.72 19.67 -14.47
C MET A 1 3.32 19.11 -14.24
N SER A 2 3.22 17.86 -13.84
CA SER A 2 1.92 17.27 -13.46
C SER A 2 1.39 18.03 -12.24
N PRO A 3 0.07 18.29 -12.15
CA PRO A 3 -0.50 18.91 -10.97
C PRO A 3 -0.20 17.99 -9.77
N SER A 4 0.52 18.52 -8.79
CA SER A 4 0.77 17.79 -7.54
C SER A 4 -0.58 17.61 -6.84
N LEU A 5 -0.94 16.36 -6.54
CA LEU A 5 -2.15 16.02 -5.79
C LEU A 5 -2.04 16.63 -4.39
N SER A 6 -2.82 17.64 -4.08
CA SER A 6 -2.89 18.21 -2.74
C SER A 6 -3.98 17.50 -1.95
N LEU A 7 -3.60 16.76 -0.90
CA LEU A 7 -4.50 16.02 -0.02
C LEU A 7 -4.76 16.81 1.26
N ASN A 8 -5.97 16.64 1.81
CA ASN A 8 -6.32 17.03 3.17
C ASN A 8 -6.01 15.84 4.10
N ILE A 9 -4.94 15.92 4.87
CA ILE A 9 -4.44 14.83 5.72
C ILE A 9 -4.67 15.17 7.19
N VAL A 10 -5.21 14.21 7.94
CA VAL A 10 -5.25 14.25 9.40
C VAL A 10 -4.18 13.32 9.92
N LEU A 11 -3.20 13.87 10.65
CA LEU A 11 -2.14 13.13 11.32
C LEU A 11 -2.45 13.08 12.81
N VAL A 12 -2.53 11.88 13.38
CA VAL A 12 -2.70 11.67 14.83
C VAL A 12 -1.50 10.90 15.36
N GLU A 13 -0.68 11.59 16.17
CA GLU A 13 0.59 11.09 16.71
C GLU A 13 0.82 11.78 18.06
N ASP A 14 0.97 11.02 19.13
CA ASP A 14 1.13 11.57 20.47
C ASP A 14 2.54 12.13 20.73
N HIS A 15 3.56 11.61 20.03
CA HIS A 15 4.93 12.05 20.19
C HIS A 15 5.18 13.38 19.43
N ASP A 16 5.32 14.49 20.17
CA ASP A 16 5.42 15.86 19.63
C ASP A 16 6.47 16.05 18.52
N LEU A 17 7.68 15.52 18.74
CA LEU A 17 8.75 15.65 17.75
C LEU A 17 8.44 14.90 16.47
N LEU A 18 7.94 13.65 16.58
CA LEU A 18 7.59 12.83 15.41
C LEU A 18 6.42 13.45 14.65
N ARG A 19 5.40 13.93 15.37
CA ARG A 19 4.27 14.66 14.80
C ARG A 19 4.73 15.88 14.00
N THR A 20 5.60 16.72 14.59
CA THR A 20 6.13 17.93 13.94
C THR A 20 6.94 17.62 12.68
N VAL A 21 7.83 16.62 12.73
CA VAL A 21 8.65 16.20 11.58
C VAL A 21 7.77 15.66 10.47
N THR A 22 6.85 14.76 10.80
CA THR A 22 5.92 14.17 9.81
C THR A 22 5.04 15.22 9.16
N GLU A 23 4.48 16.14 9.95
CA GLU A 23 3.69 17.27 9.46
C GLU A 23 4.50 18.14 8.49
N SER A 24 5.74 18.46 8.85
CA SER A 24 6.63 19.29 8.02
C SER A 24 6.92 18.66 6.66
N VAL A 25 7.19 17.34 6.62
CA VAL A 25 7.44 16.60 5.38
C VAL A 25 6.20 16.60 4.48
N LEU A 26 5.04 16.29 5.04
CA LEU A 26 3.78 16.24 4.28
C LEU A 26 3.38 17.64 3.76
N LYS A 27 3.53 18.70 4.57
CA LYS A 27 3.31 20.08 4.13
C LYS A 27 4.31 20.54 3.07
N GLY A 28 5.58 20.14 3.21
CA GLY A 28 6.64 20.40 2.23
C GLY A 28 6.35 19.79 0.85
N ALA A 29 5.62 18.69 0.81
CA ALA A 29 5.14 18.03 -0.41
C ALA A 29 3.86 18.68 -1.01
N GLY A 30 3.29 19.71 -0.37
CA GLY A 30 2.13 20.44 -0.85
C GLY A 30 0.77 19.94 -0.33
N HIS A 31 0.76 19.08 0.67
CA HIS A 31 -0.48 18.64 1.32
C HIS A 31 -0.93 19.61 2.41
N LYS A 32 -2.24 19.62 2.68
CA LYS A 32 -2.82 20.32 3.84
C LYS A 32 -2.89 19.33 5.00
N VAL A 33 -2.21 19.63 6.10
CA VAL A 33 -2.08 18.71 7.24
C VAL A 33 -2.66 19.35 8.49
N LEU A 34 -3.59 18.62 9.12
CA LEU A 34 -4.08 18.85 10.47
C LEU A 34 -3.40 17.82 11.37
N ALA A 35 -2.53 18.28 12.27
CA ALA A 35 -1.77 17.42 13.16
C ALA A 35 -2.33 17.51 14.58
N LEU A 36 -2.69 16.35 15.17
CA LEU A 36 -3.34 16.19 16.45
C LEU A 36 -2.53 15.28 17.36
N GLY A 37 -2.60 15.52 18.68
CA GLY A 37 -1.87 14.75 19.68
C GLY A 37 -2.62 13.55 20.23
N CYS A 38 -3.93 13.48 20.05
CA CYS A 38 -4.77 12.38 20.56
C CYS A 38 -6.00 12.15 19.68
N ALA A 39 -6.65 11.01 19.85
CA ALA A 39 -7.81 10.60 19.08
C ALA A 39 -9.06 11.42 19.38
N GLU A 40 -9.17 11.93 20.59
CA GLU A 40 -10.33 12.68 21.10
C GLU A 40 -10.47 14.04 20.39
N GLU A 41 -9.36 14.63 19.96
CA GLU A 41 -9.36 15.91 19.24
C GLU A 41 -9.92 15.82 17.82
N VAL A 42 -9.98 14.62 17.25
CA VAL A 42 -10.32 14.42 15.80
C VAL A 42 -11.69 14.99 15.46
N ASP A 43 -12.72 14.70 16.25
CA ASP A 43 -14.09 15.08 15.93
C ASP A 43 -14.31 16.60 16.03
N GLU A 44 -13.64 17.25 16.99
CA GLU A 44 -13.76 18.71 17.18
C GLU A 44 -12.94 19.47 16.11
N ALA A 45 -11.77 18.96 15.80
CA ALA A 45 -10.85 19.60 14.87
C ALA A 45 -11.27 19.51 13.40
N LEU A 46 -12.14 18.56 13.04
CA LEU A 46 -12.64 18.36 11.68
C LEU A 46 -13.71 19.37 11.25
N SER A 47 -14.11 20.32 12.09
CA SER A 47 -15.15 21.30 11.77
C SER A 47 -14.86 22.05 10.46
N GLY A 48 -15.52 21.64 9.36
CA GLY A 48 -15.37 22.23 8.01
C GLY A 48 -14.25 21.66 7.14
N MET A 49 -13.52 20.64 7.58
CA MET A 49 -12.53 19.92 6.80
C MET A 49 -13.07 18.55 6.36
N ASN A 50 -12.92 18.23 5.08
CA ASN A 50 -13.16 16.88 4.56
C ASN A 50 -11.80 16.20 4.33
N PRO A 51 -11.35 15.31 5.21
CA PRO A 51 -10.10 14.61 5.04
C PRO A 51 -10.15 13.62 3.87
N ASP A 52 -9.06 13.57 3.10
CA ASP A 52 -8.83 12.55 2.08
C ASP A 52 -8.12 11.34 2.70
N LEU A 53 -7.29 11.59 3.74
CA LEU A 53 -6.40 10.60 4.33
C LEU A 53 -6.22 10.86 5.83
N TYR A 54 -6.21 9.76 6.60
CA TYR A 54 -5.76 9.74 7.98
C TYR A 54 -4.44 8.98 8.09
N ILE A 55 -3.51 9.51 8.88
CA ILE A 55 -2.29 8.85 9.31
C ILE A 55 -2.37 8.74 10.83
N LEU A 56 -2.45 7.51 11.34
CA LEU A 56 -2.75 7.23 12.73
C LEU A 56 -1.62 6.45 13.39
N ASP A 57 -1.11 6.93 14.52
CA ASP A 57 -0.34 6.04 15.40
C ASP A 57 -1.27 4.98 16.00
N LEU A 58 -0.79 3.75 16.04
CA LEU A 58 -1.50 2.65 16.70
C LEU A 58 -1.52 2.82 18.22
N ASN A 59 -0.44 3.35 18.80
CA ASN A 59 -0.27 3.45 20.24
C ASN A 59 -0.63 4.86 20.77
N LEU A 60 -1.84 5.31 20.52
CA LEU A 60 -2.32 6.59 21.08
C LEU A 60 -2.75 6.43 22.53
N PRO A 61 -2.59 7.45 23.37
CA PRO A 61 -3.18 7.49 24.71
C PRO A 61 -4.70 7.65 24.61
N GLY A 62 -5.42 7.05 25.57
CA GLY A 62 -6.89 7.11 25.57
C GLY A 62 -7.53 6.15 24.55
N GLU A 63 -8.17 6.66 23.51
CA GLU A 63 -8.65 5.84 22.39
C GLU A 63 -7.48 5.40 21.52
N ASP A 64 -7.24 4.09 21.41
CA ASP A 64 -6.16 3.54 20.59
C ASP A 64 -6.42 3.73 19.08
N GLY A 65 -5.33 3.69 18.28
CA GLY A 65 -5.42 3.93 16.85
C GLY A 65 -6.30 2.92 16.09
N ILE A 66 -6.46 1.70 16.58
CA ILE A 66 -7.35 0.68 15.98
C ILE A 66 -8.81 1.08 16.17
N SER A 67 -9.19 1.48 17.38
CA SER A 67 -10.54 1.94 17.72
C SER A 67 -10.90 3.19 16.92
N LEU A 68 -9.97 4.14 16.84
CA LEU A 68 -10.11 5.35 16.04
C LEU A 68 -10.29 5.01 14.54
N ALA A 69 -9.48 4.13 13.98
CA ALA A 69 -9.61 3.71 12.59
C ALA A 69 -10.97 3.06 12.28
N ARG A 70 -11.45 2.19 13.17
CA ARG A 70 -12.80 1.59 13.06
C ARG A 70 -13.90 2.66 13.09
N ARG A 71 -13.77 3.64 13.97
CA ARG A 71 -14.72 4.76 14.10
C ARG A 71 -14.73 5.62 12.84
N ILE A 72 -13.54 6.00 12.35
CA ILE A 72 -13.38 6.75 11.10
C ILE A 72 -13.96 5.96 9.91
N ARG A 73 -13.67 4.68 9.79
CA ARG A 73 -14.14 3.85 8.67
C ARG A 73 -15.66 3.73 8.62
N ARG A 74 -16.34 3.73 9.78
CA ARG A 74 -17.79 3.71 9.86
C ARG A 74 -18.43 5.02 9.41
N SER A 75 -17.85 6.15 9.80
CA SER A 75 -18.36 7.49 9.43
C SER A 75 -17.91 7.92 8.02
N HIS A 76 -16.72 7.51 7.59
CA HIS A 76 -16.12 7.87 6.31
C HIS A 76 -15.64 6.62 5.55
N PRO A 77 -16.52 5.86 4.90
CA PRO A 77 -16.18 4.55 4.31
C PRO A 77 -15.10 4.60 3.21
N ARG A 78 -14.91 5.75 2.57
CA ARG A 78 -14.01 5.93 1.42
C ARG A 78 -12.70 6.64 1.74
N VAL A 79 -12.52 7.16 2.94
CA VAL A 79 -11.31 7.87 3.32
C VAL A 79 -10.11 6.92 3.39
N GLY A 80 -8.90 7.40 3.08
CA GLY A 80 -7.68 6.61 3.26
C GLY A 80 -7.29 6.53 4.73
N ILE A 81 -6.77 5.38 5.15
CA ILE A 81 -6.24 5.21 6.50
C ILE A 81 -4.88 4.52 6.42
N ILE A 82 -3.83 5.22 6.83
CA ILE A 82 -2.49 4.67 7.05
C ILE A 82 -2.28 4.56 8.56
N MET A 83 -1.86 3.40 9.03
CA MET A 83 -1.46 3.20 10.43
C MET A 83 0.05 3.09 10.54
N THR A 84 0.63 3.79 11.52
CA THR A 84 2.03 3.65 11.90
C THR A 84 2.14 2.90 13.22
N THR A 85 3.08 1.96 13.36
CA THR A 85 3.16 1.09 14.54
C THR A 85 4.56 0.62 14.86
N VAL A 86 4.90 0.57 16.14
CA VAL A 86 6.12 -0.11 16.63
C VAL A 86 5.92 -1.61 16.79
N ARG A 87 4.67 -2.11 16.69
CA ARG A 87 4.35 -3.53 16.87
C ARG A 87 4.63 -4.30 15.60
N SER A 88 5.51 -5.29 15.69
CA SER A 88 5.92 -6.16 14.59
C SER A 88 5.22 -7.54 14.60
N GLU A 89 4.42 -7.85 15.63
CA GLU A 89 3.85 -9.18 15.78
C GLU A 89 2.65 -9.43 14.84
N VAL A 90 2.57 -10.66 14.34
CA VAL A 90 1.56 -11.09 13.35
C VAL A 90 0.14 -11.04 13.93
N ALA A 91 -0.02 -11.27 15.24
CA ALA A 91 -1.32 -11.23 15.93
C ALA A 91 -1.91 -9.82 15.99
N ASP A 92 -1.10 -8.81 16.34
CA ASP A 92 -1.51 -7.40 16.36
C ASP A 92 -1.89 -6.88 14.96
N ARG A 93 -1.33 -7.50 13.92
CA ARG A 93 -1.64 -7.18 12.51
C ARG A 93 -2.95 -7.78 12.03
N LEU A 94 -3.37 -8.92 12.55
CA LEU A 94 -4.68 -9.54 12.22
C LEU A 94 -5.83 -8.69 12.78
N ASP A 95 -5.72 -8.23 14.03
CA ASP A 95 -6.70 -7.31 14.63
C ASP A 95 -6.71 -5.95 13.93
N GLY A 96 -5.56 -5.51 13.44
CA GLY A 96 -5.43 -4.30 12.63
C GLY A 96 -6.14 -4.39 11.27
N TYR A 97 -6.26 -5.57 10.65
CA TYR A 97 -6.96 -5.73 9.37
C TYR A 97 -8.47 -5.62 9.48
N GLU A 98 -9.03 -6.01 10.61
CA GLU A 98 -10.44 -5.79 10.93
C GLU A 98 -10.72 -4.32 11.29
N SER A 99 -9.67 -3.51 11.56
CA SER A 99 -9.80 -2.08 11.87
C SER A 99 -10.19 -1.21 10.69
N GLY A 100 -10.00 -1.70 9.46
CA GLY A 100 -10.30 -0.95 8.24
C GLY A 100 -9.18 -0.04 7.74
N ALA A 101 -7.93 -0.18 8.24
CA ALA A 101 -6.78 0.52 7.70
C ALA A 101 -6.41 0.00 6.29
N ASP A 102 -5.96 0.92 5.43
CA ASP A 102 -5.54 0.61 4.06
C ASP A 102 -4.07 0.22 3.98
N ILE A 103 -3.22 0.83 4.79
CA ILE A 103 -1.77 0.62 4.83
C ILE A 103 -1.29 0.58 6.28
N TYR A 104 -0.32 -0.30 6.56
CA TYR A 104 0.42 -0.35 7.83
C TYR A 104 1.89 -0.09 7.57
N LEU A 105 2.48 0.88 8.27
CA LEU A 105 3.90 1.21 8.21
C LEU A 105 4.54 0.98 9.59
N PRO A 106 5.61 0.18 9.68
CA PRO A 106 6.31 -0.02 10.94
C PRO A 106 7.13 1.22 11.30
N LYS A 107 7.20 1.54 12.58
CA LYS A 107 8.13 2.53 13.11
C LYS A 107 9.50 1.86 13.39
N PRO A 108 10.62 2.51 13.10
CA PRO A 108 10.73 3.88 12.58
C PRO A 108 10.36 3.94 11.10
N THR A 109 9.41 4.80 10.73
CA THR A 109 8.97 4.99 9.35
C THR A 109 9.82 6.07 8.69
N ASP A 110 10.41 5.79 7.52
CA ASP A 110 11.06 6.81 6.73
C ASP A 110 10.01 7.83 6.24
N PRO A 111 10.22 9.15 6.45
CA PRO A 111 9.28 10.18 6.01
C PRO A 111 8.97 10.14 4.51
N ASN A 112 9.93 9.73 3.67
CA ASN A 112 9.71 9.59 2.24
C ASN A 112 8.86 8.36 1.91
N GLU A 113 8.99 7.27 2.68
CA GLU A 113 8.13 6.09 2.56
C GLU A 113 6.69 6.45 2.93
N LEU A 114 6.50 7.18 4.03
CA LEU A 114 5.18 7.65 4.45
C LEU A 114 4.55 8.57 3.41
N LEU A 115 5.32 9.52 2.86
CA LEU A 115 4.87 10.41 1.80
C LEU A 115 4.46 9.63 0.55
N ALA A 116 5.29 8.68 0.10
CA ALA A 116 4.98 7.85 -1.06
C ALA A 116 3.71 7.02 -0.86
N ALA A 117 3.50 6.48 0.34
CA ALA A 117 2.30 5.75 0.71
C ALA A 117 1.06 6.65 0.72
N ALA A 118 1.17 7.86 1.29
CA ALA A 118 0.10 8.85 1.33
C ALA A 118 -0.33 9.30 -0.08
N GLU A 119 0.62 9.65 -0.93
CA GLU A 119 0.34 10.05 -2.32
C GLU A 119 -0.26 8.90 -3.14
N ALA A 120 0.24 7.68 -2.98
CA ALA A 120 -0.28 6.52 -3.70
C ALA A 120 -1.71 6.19 -3.29
N LEU A 121 -2.02 6.27 -1.99
CA LEU A 121 -3.36 6.08 -1.47
C LEU A 121 -4.29 7.22 -1.91
N GLY A 122 -3.82 8.47 -1.85
CA GLY A 122 -4.57 9.64 -2.28
C GLY A 122 -4.94 9.61 -3.77
N ARG A 123 -4.05 9.18 -4.64
CA ARG A 123 -4.36 8.98 -6.07
C ARG A 123 -5.48 7.97 -6.29
N ARG A 124 -5.58 6.95 -5.44
CA ARG A 124 -6.64 5.94 -5.50
C ARG A 124 -8.00 6.48 -5.06
N LEU A 125 -7.98 7.41 -4.10
CA LEU A 125 -9.19 7.92 -3.44
C LEU A 125 -9.72 9.22 -4.04
N GLY A 126 -8.94 9.86 -4.92
CA GLY A 126 -9.35 11.07 -5.62
C GLY A 126 -10.67 10.89 -6.38
N PRO A 127 -11.43 11.97 -6.60
CA PRO A 127 -12.70 11.91 -7.30
C PRO A 127 -12.50 11.23 -8.65
N GLU A 128 -13.45 10.38 -9.03
CA GLU A 128 -13.57 9.85 -10.39
C GLU A 128 -13.49 11.02 -11.39
N LEU A 129 -12.27 11.37 -11.78
CA LEU A 129 -12.09 12.21 -12.96
C LEU A 129 -12.58 11.37 -14.13
N SER A 130 -13.81 11.72 -14.55
CA SER A 130 -14.43 11.42 -15.86
C SER A 130 -13.68 10.41 -16.72
N HIS A 131 -14.43 9.41 -17.09
CA HIS A 131 -14.16 8.31 -18.05
C HIS A 131 -13.56 8.73 -19.39
N ASP A 132 -12.46 9.50 -19.46
CA ASP A 132 -11.79 9.85 -20.71
C ASP A 132 -10.28 10.12 -20.53
N THR A 133 -9.60 9.30 -19.72
CA THR A 133 -8.14 9.26 -19.77
C THR A 133 -7.69 7.86 -20.11
N PRO A 134 -6.80 7.67 -21.11
CA PRO A 134 -6.33 6.35 -21.50
C PRO A 134 -5.64 5.69 -20.32
N MET A 135 -5.91 4.40 -20.12
CA MET A 135 -5.36 3.49 -19.10
C MET A 135 -3.86 3.74 -18.84
N GLY A 136 -3.51 4.66 -17.97
CA GLY A 136 -2.13 5.02 -17.67
C GLY A 136 -1.91 5.17 -16.15
N ASN A 137 -1.20 4.21 -15.58
CA ASN A 137 -0.54 4.24 -14.26
C ASN A 137 -1.39 4.08 -13.00
N SER A 138 -2.20 3.05 -12.91
CA SER A 138 -2.62 2.51 -11.60
C SER A 138 -1.43 1.80 -10.95
N VAL A 139 -0.68 2.51 -10.12
CA VAL A 139 0.47 1.93 -9.39
C VAL A 139 -0.07 1.05 -8.27
N LEU A 140 0.30 -0.23 -8.28
CA LEU A 140 0.05 -1.15 -7.17
C LEU A 140 1.09 -0.94 -6.07
N LEU A 141 0.67 -1.03 -4.81
CA LEU A 141 1.58 -1.00 -3.66
C LEU A 141 1.76 -2.42 -3.12
N LEU A 142 2.99 -2.89 -3.09
CA LEU A 142 3.37 -4.15 -2.47
C LEU A 142 4.03 -3.88 -1.13
N SER A 143 3.35 -4.19 -0.04
CA SER A 143 3.97 -4.23 1.28
C SER A 143 4.57 -5.61 1.53
N THR A 144 5.89 -5.67 1.61
CA THR A 144 6.64 -6.91 1.82
C THR A 144 6.51 -7.41 3.25
N GLN A 145 6.40 -6.51 4.22
CA GLN A 145 6.34 -6.85 5.63
C GLN A 145 5.01 -7.50 6.02
N ILE A 146 3.91 -7.00 5.47
CA ILE A 146 2.57 -7.50 5.75
C ILE A 146 2.03 -8.43 4.65
N MET A 147 2.89 -8.75 3.66
CA MET A 147 2.56 -9.64 2.55
C MET A 147 1.25 -9.25 1.83
N ARG A 148 1.04 -7.95 1.59
CA ARG A 148 -0.19 -7.42 1.00
C ARG A 148 0.08 -6.62 -0.25
N LEU A 149 -0.78 -6.82 -1.22
CA LEU A 149 -0.85 -6.03 -2.44
C LEU A 149 -2.10 -5.15 -2.38
N VAL A 150 -1.90 -3.84 -2.44
CA VAL A 150 -2.98 -2.85 -2.51
C VAL A 150 -3.10 -2.39 -3.95
N GLY A 151 -4.26 -2.56 -4.52
CA GLY A 151 -4.58 -2.15 -5.88
C GLY A 151 -5.82 -1.28 -5.95
N VAL A 152 -6.13 -0.84 -7.16
CA VAL A 152 -7.29 0.06 -7.44
C VAL A 152 -8.62 -0.60 -7.11
N ARG A 153 -8.74 -1.91 -7.33
CA ARG A 153 -10.01 -2.63 -7.11
C ARG A 153 -10.14 -3.17 -5.70
N GLN A 154 -9.09 -3.80 -5.21
CA GLN A 154 -9.11 -4.41 -3.88
C GLN A 154 -7.70 -4.69 -3.34
N GLN A 155 -7.63 -4.99 -2.07
CA GLN A 155 -6.42 -5.49 -1.42
C GLN A 155 -6.41 -7.01 -1.46
N VAL A 156 -5.22 -7.60 -1.65
CA VAL A 156 -5.05 -9.05 -1.75
C VAL A 156 -3.87 -9.48 -0.89
N LEU A 157 -4.08 -10.50 -0.07
CA LEU A 157 -2.99 -11.14 0.68
C LEU A 157 -2.16 -12.01 -0.26
N LEU A 158 -0.85 -11.89 -0.13
CA LEU A 158 0.12 -12.69 -0.85
C LEU A 158 0.80 -13.69 0.11
N THR A 159 1.22 -14.82 -0.43
CA THR A 159 2.14 -15.72 0.27
C THR A 159 3.56 -15.17 0.21
N PHE A 160 4.44 -15.65 1.08
CA PHE A 160 5.85 -15.26 1.08
C PHE A 160 6.51 -15.43 -0.30
N SER A 161 6.29 -16.57 -0.96
CA SER A 161 6.83 -16.83 -2.29
C SER A 161 6.27 -15.87 -3.36
N GLU A 162 5.00 -15.47 -3.24
CA GLU A 162 4.39 -14.49 -4.15
C GLU A 162 4.97 -13.09 -3.93
N VAL A 163 5.23 -12.71 -2.68
CA VAL A 163 5.90 -11.44 -2.34
C VAL A 163 7.32 -11.42 -2.89
N GLN A 164 8.10 -12.48 -2.69
CA GLN A 164 9.46 -12.58 -3.23
C GLN A 164 9.48 -12.44 -4.75
N LEU A 165 8.65 -13.22 -5.44
CA LEU A 165 8.55 -13.19 -6.89
C LEU A 165 8.13 -11.81 -7.42
N LEU A 166 7.11 -11.23 -6.81
CA LEU A 166 6.57 -9.93 -7.23
C LEU A 166 7.57 -8.79 -6.98
N SER A 167 8.23 -8.79 -5.82
CA SER A 167 9.29 -7.83 -5.49
C SER A 167 10.46 -7.92 -6.46
N ALA A 168 10.86 -9.13 -6.81
CA ALA A 168 11.94 -9.33 -7.78
C ALA A 168 11.56 -8.84 -9.17
N LEU A 169 10.33 -9.15 -9.65
CA LEU A 169 9.80 -8.64 -10.92
C LEU A 169 9.72 -7.11 -10.94
N ALA A 170 9.27 -6.50 -9.84
CA ALA A 170 9.13 -5.05 -9.74
C ALA A 170 10.49 -4.33 -9.77
N ARG A 171 11.54 -4.95 -9.23
CA ARG A 171 12.90 -4.39 -9.20
C ARG A 171 13.74 -4.75 -10.44
N ALA A 172 13.32 -5.72 -11.23
CA ALA A 172 14.04 -6.15 -12.41
C ALA A 172 14.02 -5.09 -13.52
N ALA A 173 15.11 -4.97 -14.26
CA ALA A 173 15.20 -4.08 -15.42
C ALA A 173 14.10 -4.39 -16.44
N GLY A 174 13.27 -3.41 -16.74
CA GLY A 174 12.11 -3.60 -17.62
C GLY A 174 11.03 -4.53 -17.08
N GLY A 175 11.05 -4.85 -15.78
CA GLY A 175 10.09 -5.73 -15.12
C GLY A 175 10.20 -7.19 -15.55
N MET A 176 11.34 -7.65 -16.06
CA MET A 176 11.49 -8.98 -16.66
C MET A 176 12.46 -9.85 -15.86
N LEU A 177 12.08 -11.11 -15.66
CA LEU A 177 12.92 -12.16 -15.07
C LEU A 177 12.91 -13.41 -15.95
N GLU A 178 14.06 -14.03 -16.08
CA GLU A 178 14.23 -15.33 -16.75
C GLU A 178 13.66 -16.48 -15.88
N ARG A 179 13.28 -17.59 -16.53
CA ARG A 179 12.77 -18.77 -15.81
C ARG A 179 13.75 -19.29 -14.75
N THR A 180 15.04 -19.30 -15.06
CA THR A 180 16.11 -19.70 -14.15
C THR A 180 16.20 -18.81 -12.93
N GLN A 181 16.09 -17.49 -13.09
CA GLN A 181 16.07 -16.52 -12.00
C GLN A 181 14.86 -16.72 -11.10
N ILE A 182 13.68 -16.93 -11.71
CA ILE A 182 12.45 -17.17 -10.94
C ILE A 182 12.54 -18.50 -10.19
N ALA A 183 13.06 -19.55 -10.80
CA ALA A 183 13.27 -20.83 -10.15
C ALA A 183 14.20 -20.70 -8.93
N SER A 184 15.30 -19.95 -9.07
CA SER A 184 16.21 -19.67 -7.95
C SER A 184 15.51 -18.89 -6.82
N ILE A 185 14.71 -17.86 -7.13
CA ILE A 185 13.97 -17.07 -6.13
C ILE A 185 12.95 -17.95 -5.38
N LEU A 186 12.34 -18.89 -6.07
CA LEU A 186 11.32 -19.78 -5.52
C LEU A 186 11.87 -21.10 -4.96
N GLU A 187 13.20 -21.25 -4.95
CA GLU A 187 13.92 -22.46 -4.50
C GLU A 187 13.39 -23.74 -5.20
N LEU A 188 13.23 -23.65 -6.53
CA LEU A 188 12.76 -24.76 -7.36
C LEU A 188 13.92 -25.38 -8.13
N ASP A 189 13.98 -26.70 -8.16
CA ASP A 189 14.88 -27.42 -9.06
C ASP A 189 14.44 -27.21 -10.52
N MET A 190 15.36 -27.36 -11.50
CA MET A 190 15.07 -27.14 -12.91
C MET A 190 14.65 -28.44 -13.62
N ASP A 191 13.74 -29.21 -13.01
CA ASP A 191 13.12 -30.41 -13.63
C ASP A 191 11.73 -30.11 -14.25
N GLU A 192 11.17 -31.08 -14.96
CA GLU A 192 9.85 -30.91 -15.59
C GLU A 192 8.73 -30.63 -14.59
N LYS A 193 8.79 -31.21 -13.39
CA LYS A 193 7.78 -31.00 -12.33
C LYS A 193 7.87 -29.57 -11.80
N SER A 194 9.06 -29.04 -11.66
CA SER A 194 9.29 -27.67 -11.22
C SER A 194 8.87 -26.62 -12.25
N THR A 195 8.96 -26.93 -13.52
CA THR A 195 8.41 -26.07 -14.59
C THR A 195 6.90 -25.92 -14.44
N ALA A 196 6.16 -27.01 -14.26
CA ALA A 196 4.72 -26.98 -14.03
C ALA A 196 4.36 -26.25 -12.71
N SER A 197 5.15 -26.44 -11.65
CA SER A 197 5.01 -25.73 -10.38
C SER A 197 5.20 -24.23 -10.53
N LEU A 198 6.21 -23.79 -11.27
CA LEU A 198 6.49 -22.39 -11.59
C LEU A 198 5.31 -21.74 -12.33
N GLU A 199 4.82 -22.40 -13.37
CA GLU A 199 3.68 -21.91 -14.16
C GLU A 199 2.42 -21.75 -13.30
N MET A 200 2.16 -22.70 -12.41
CA MET A 200 1.04 -22.64 -11.47
C MET A 200 1.18 -21.46 -10.49
N ARG A 201 2.39 -21.23 -9.93
CA ARG A 201 2.66 -20.11 -9.03
C ARG A 201 2.49 -18.76 -9.73
N VAL A 202 3.01 -18.63 -10.95
CA VAL A 202 2.82 -17.42 -11.77
C VAL A 202 1.34 -17.22 -12.12
N ALA A 203 0.60 -18.28 -12.42
CA ALA A 203 -0.84 -18.18 -12.71
C ALA A 203 -1.63 -17.70 -11.48
N ARG A 204 -1.29 -18.19 -10.27
CA ARG A 204 -1.90 -17.72 -9.01
C ARG A 204 -1.58 -16.24 -8.77
N LEU A 205 -0.32 -15.84 -8.92
CA LEU A 205 0.09 -14.45 -8.77
C LEU A 205 -0.62 -13.56 -9.79
N ARG A 206 -0.71 -13.98 -11.06
CA ARG A 206 -1.45 -13.24 -12.10
C ARG A 206 -2.90 -13.00 -11.70
N ARG A 207 -3.60 -14.02 -11.21
CA ARG A 207 -4.99 -13.90 -10.76
C ARG A 207 -5.14 -12.87 -9.64
N LYS A 208 -4.23 -12.89 -8.64
CA LYS A 208 -4.24 -11.93 -7.53
C LYS A 208 -3.94 -10.50 -8.01
N LEU A 209 -3.01 -10.35 -8.94
CA LEU A 209 -2.71 -9.05 -9.56
C LEU A 209 -3.90 -8.52 -10.36
N THR A 210 -4.59 -9.37 -11.13
CA THR A 210 -5.82 -9.01 -11.84
C THR A 210 -6.92 -8.60 -10.87
N GLN A 211 -7.09 -9.32 -9.77
CA GLN A 211 -8.05 -8.97 -8.73
C GLN A 211 -7.75 -7.60 -8.12
N ALA A 212 -6.48 -7.32 -7.80
CA ALA A 212 -6.08 -6.06 -7.20
C ALA A 212 -6.15 -4.88 -8.17
N SER A 213 -5.64 -5.05 -9.39
CA SER A 213 -5.48 -3.96 -10.36
C SER A 213 -6.65 -3.79 -11.34
N GLY A 214 -7.37 -4.89 -11.63
CA GLY A 214 -8.30 -4.95 -12.75
C GLY A 214 -7.64 -5.10 -14.13
N HIS A 215 -6.32 -5.16 -14.19
CA HIS A 215 -5.60 -5.35 -15.44
C HIS A 215 -5.70 -6.80 -15.89
N GLU A 216 -6.08 -7.04 -17.16
CA GLU A 216 -6.31 -8.40 -17.67
C GLU A 216 -5.04 -9.24 -17.75
N THR A 217 -3.91 -8.62 -18.10
CA THR A 217 -2.62 -9.31 -18.29
C THR A 217 -1.50 -8.65 -17.48
N PRO A 218 -1.57 -8.67 -16.14
CA PRO A 218 -0.59 -7.98 -15.28
C PRO A 218 0.82 -8.60 -15.36
N VAL A 219 0.90 -9.90 -15.69
CA VAL A 219 2.16 -10.63 -15.94
C VAL A 219 2.04 -11.37 -17.25
N ARG A 220 2.98 -11.15 -18.18
CA ARG A 220 3.03 -11.80 -19.49
C ARG A 220 4.18 -12.79 -19.55
N ALA A 221 3.91 -13.97 -20.09
CA ALA A 221 4.97 -14.91 -20.45
C ALA A 221 5.67 -14.47 -21.75
N ILE A 222 6.99 -14.48 -21.73
CA ILE A 222 7.84 -14.24 -22.92
C ILE A 222 8.41 -15.58 -23.34
N ARG A 223 7.99 -16.04 -24.52
CA ARG A 223 8.33 -17.38 -25.03
C ARG A 223 9.86 -17.56 -25.07
N GLY A 224 10.35 -18.64 -24.51
CA GLY A 224 11.78 -18.98 -24.48
C GLY A 224 12.62 -18.15 -23.50
N VAL A 225 12.05 -17.15 -22.81
CA VAL A 225 12.81 -16.24 -21.92
C VAL A 225 12.32 -16.37 -20.48
N GLY A 226 11.11 -15.95 -20.19
CA GLY A 226 10.61 -15.90 -18.82
C GLY A 226 9.30 -15.14 -18.69
N TYR A 227 9.22 -14.27 -17.69
CA TYR A 227 8.00 -13.51 -17.40
C TYR A 227 8.29 -12.02 -17.23
N LYS A 228 7.35 -11.21 -17.69
CA LYS A 228 7.40 -9.75 -17.60
C LYS A 228 6.20 -9.22 -16.83
N LEU A 229 6.48 -8.36 -15.87
CA LEU A 229 5.48 -7.54 -15.19
C LEU A 229 5.05 -6.40 -16.13
N CYS A 230 3.74 -6.26 -16.36
CA CYS A 230 3.16 -5.30 -17.31
C CYS A 230 2.48 -4.12 -16.64
N ILE A 231 2.50 -4.05 -15.32
CA ILE A 231 1.89 -3.00 -14.50
C ILE A 231 2.92 -2.45 -13.54
N PRO A 232 2.91 -1.14 -13.26
CA PRO A 232 3.81 -0.56 -12.30
C PRO A 232 3.46 -1.01 -10.87
N ILE A 233 4.48 -1.38 -10.09
CA ILE A 233 4.36 -1.77 -8.69
C ILE A 233 5.41 -1.02 -7.89
N THR A 234 4.98 -0.36 -6.83
CA THR A 234 5.87 0.20 -5.82
C THR A 234 5.99 -0.79 -4.66
N VAL A 235 7.22 -1.18 -4.33
CA VAL A 235 7.54 -2.07 -3.21
C VAL A 235 7.84 -1.20 -1.99
N ILE A 236 7.11 -1.44 -0.89
CA ILE A 236 7.22 -0.73 0.39
C ILE A 236 7.42 -1.72 1.55
#